data_5cf959f89d7ae3333b6653a925fe9eba
#
_entry.id   5cf959f89d7ae3333b6653a925fe9eba
#
_cell.length_a   1.000
_cell.length_b   1.000
_cell.length_c   1.000
_cell.angle_alpha   90.00
_cell.angle_beta   90.00
_cell.angle_gamma   90.00
#
_symmetry.space_group_name_H-M   'P 1'
#
loop_
_entity.id
_entity.type
_entity.pdbx_description
1 polymer ?
#
loop_
_entity_poly.entity_id
_entity_poly.type
_entity_poly.pdbx_seq_one_letter_code
_entity_poly.pdbx_strand_id
1 'polypeptide(L)'
;MNNTVKLKNGVVAPALGQGTWYLGESKAKRKDEIEAIQTGIDLGMTLIDTAEMYGSGRSEELVGEAIEGFDREKLFLVSKVLPSNANRADMRRACENSIKRMKVSYLDLYLYHWRGGTPLRETVECLEELVKEGLIKSWGVSNFDIDDMEELYNIPNGKNCMVNQVLYHTGSRGIEYSLLPWMIENDVNLMSYCPLAQAGSLRRGLFNSEVLKKIAKKHECDITQVMLAWNIRNGKTIAIPRTGNKVHTILNAGADKTSLDEDDFKAIDSVFTPPARKEPLDIQ
;
A
#
# COMPACT_ATOMS: atom_id res chain seq x y z
N MET A 1 3.86 -4.95 -15.74
CA MET A 1 2.48 -4.99 -15.21
C MET A 1 1.53 -4.39 -16.24
N ASN A 2 0.37 -5.02 -16.43
CA ASN A 2 -0.70 -4.52 -17.31
C ASN A 2 -1.62 -3.57 -16.55
N ASN A 3 -1.89 -3.89 -15.27
CA ASN A 3 -2.73 -3.08 -14.42
C ASN A 3 -1.92 -1.96 -13.75
N THR A 4 -2.32 -0.73 -14.02
CA THR A 4 -1.69 0.47 -13.47
C THR A 4 -2.75 1.39 -12.87
N VAL A 5 -2.34 2.20 -11.93
CA VAL A 5 -3.16 3.23 -11.28
C VAL A 5 -2.57 4.60 -11.60
N LYS A 6 -3.39 5.50 -12.11
CA LYS A 6 -3.00 6.89 -12.34
C LYS A 6 -3.35 7.72 -11.10
N LEU A 7 -2.36 8.35 -10.51
CA LEU A 7 -2.53 9.30 -9.42
C LEU A 7 -2.99 10.66 -9.97
N LYS A 8 -3.61 11.50 -9.11
CA LYS A 8 -4.16 12.80 -9.52
C LYS A 8 -3.11 13.76 -10.12
N ASN A 9 -1.84 13.63 -9.76
CA ASN A 9 -0.74 14.40 -10.35
C ASN A 9 -0.26 13.88 -11.72
N GLY A 10 -0.93 12.84 -12.26
CA GLY A 10 -0.63 12.23 -13.55
C GLY A 10 0.42 11.11 -13.50
N VAL A 11 1.07 10.89 -12.37
CA VAL A 11 2.03 9.77 -12.20
C VAL A 11 1.30 8.46 -12.28
N VAL A 12 1.89 7.50 -12.98
CA VAL A 12 1.36 6.14 -13.14
C VAL A 12 2.20 5.18 -12.30
N ALA A 13 1.53 4.45 -11.42
CA ALA A 13 2.13 3.42 -10.58
C ALA A 13 1.55 2.03 -10.92
N PRO A 14 2.27 0.92 -10.69
CA PRO A 14 1.69 -0.42 -10.82
C PRO A 14 0.58 -0.61 -9.77
N ALA A 15 -0.50 -1.29 -10.15
CA ALA A 15 -1.60 -1.62 -9.25
C ALA A 15 -1.21 -2.68 -8.20
N LEU A 16 -0.13 -3.43 -8.46
CA LEU A 16 0.45 -4.39 -7.52
C LEU A 16 1.85 -3.92 -7.13
N GLY A 17 2.04 -3.64 -5.85
CA GLY A 17 3.32 -3.31 -5.24
C GLY A 17 3.79 -4.39 -4.27
N GLN A 18 4.82 -4.07 -3.49
CA GLN A 18 5.46 -4.94 -2.51
C GLN A 18 5.49 -4.26 -1.15
N GLY A 19 4.80 -4.81 -0.15
CA GLY A 19 4.90 -4.36 1.24
C GLY A 19 6.10 -5.01 1.94
N THR A 20 6.71 -4.29 2.88
CA THR A 20 7.93 -4.76 3.57
C THR A 20 7.81 -4.86 5.09
N TRP A 21 6.63 -4.72 5.66
CA TRP A 21 6.44 -4.86 7.10
C TRP A 21 6.95 -6.22 7.60
N TYR A 22 7.74 -6.24 8.68
CA TYR A 22 8.50 -7.39 9.22
C TYR A 22 9.64 -7.92 8.33
N LEU A 23 9.99 -7.29 7.20
CA LEU A 23 11.21 -7.63 6.47
C LEU A 23 12.40 -6.85 7.03
N GLY A 24 13.61 -7.38 6.86
CA GLY A 24 14.85 -6.79 7.35
C GLY A 24 15.12 -7.03 8.84
N GLU A 25 14.24 -7.72 9.57
CA GLU A 25 14.40 -7.95 11.01
C GLU A 25 15.27 -9.16 11.36
N SER A 26 15.40 -10.10 10.43
CA SER A 26 16.19 -11.33 10.61
C SER A 26 17.38 -11.38 9.66
N LYS A 27 18.60 -11.40 10.22
CA LYS A 27 19.83 -11.56 9.42
C LYS A 27 19.82 -12.86 8.60
N ALA A 28 19.25 -13.94 9.14
CA ALA A 28 19.19 -15.24 8.48
C ALA A 28 18.27 -15.23 7.24
N LYS A 29 17.22 -14.37 7.21
CA LYS A 29 16.29 -14.28 6.11
C LYS A 29 16.63 -13.18 5.10
N ARG A 30 17.59 -12.33 5.43
CA ARG A 30 17.88 -11.11 4.65
C ARG A 30 18.11 -11.37 3.17
N LYS A 31 18.90 -12.39 2.84
CA LYS A 31 19.18 -12.75 1.44
C LYS A 31 17.94 -13.16 0.68
N ASP A 32 17.09 -14.00 1.27
CA ASP A 32 15.85 -14.47 0.65
C ASP A 32 14.85 -13.32 0.48
N GLU A 33 14.80 -12.41 1.46
CA GLU A 33 13.94 -11.21 1.43
C GLU A 33 14.40 -10.24 0.32
N ILE A 34 15.70 -10.03 0.15
CA ILE A 34 16.26 -9.24 -0.96
C ILE A 34 15.89 -9.88 -2.30
N GLU A 35 16.14 -11.20 -2.46
CA GLU A 35 15.80 -11.92 -3.68
C GLU A 35 14.29 -11.84 -4.00
N ALA A 36 13.44 -11.89 -2.99
CA ALA A 36 12.00 -11.76 -3.16
C ALA A 36 11.62 -10.37 -3.70
N ILE A 37 12.20 -9.29 -3.15
CA ILE A 37 11.95 -7.91 -3.62
C ILE A 37 12.46 -7.74 -5.06
N GLN A 38 13.69 -8.18 -5.35
CA GLN A 38 14.28 -8.09 -6.69
C GLN A 38 13.45 -8.85 -7.72
N THR A 39 12.99 -10.07 -7.38
CA THR A 39 12.08 -10.85 -8.23
C THR A 39 10.79 -10.08 -8.52
N GLY A 40 10.24 -9.39 -7.53
CA GLY A 40 9.05 -8.56 -7.72
C GLY A 40 9.30 -7.39 -8.69
N ILE A 41 10.44 -6.72 -8.56
CA ILE A 41 10.85 -5.64 -9.49
C ILE A 41 10.96 -6.17 -10.92
N ASP A 42 11.63 -7.30 -11.12
CA ASP A 42 11.80 -7.93 -12.44
C ASP A 42 10.47 -8.33 -13.07
N LEU A 43 9.47 -8.68 -12.25
CA LEU A 43 8.10 -8.98 -12.67
C LEU A 43 7.20 -7.74 -12.85
N GLY A 44 7.75 -6.54 -12.60
CA GLY A 44 7.05 -5.27 -12.78
C GLY A 44 6.34 -4.73 -11.54
N MET A 45 6.46 -5.38 -10.37
CA MET A 45 5.99 -4.85 -9.07
C MET A 45 6.99 -3.82 -8.55
N THR A 46 7.16 -2.72 -9.29
CA THR A 46 8.20 -1.70 -9.03
C THR A 46 7.83 -0.72 -7.92
N LEU A 47 6.59 -0.75 -7.41
CA LEU A 47 6.21 -0.01 -6.22
C LEU A 47 6.62 -0.81 -4.97
N ILE A 48 7.42 -0.19 -4.10
CA ILE A 48 7.89 -0.80 -2.84
C ILE A 48 7.47 0.10 -1.67
N ASP A 49 6.67 -0.45 -0.77
CA ASP A 49 6.16 0.23 0.42
C ASP A 49 6.91 -0.21 1.66
N THR A 50 7.48 0.76 2.37
CA THR A 50 8.17 0.58 3.64
C THR A 50 7.76 1.67 4.65
N ALA A 51 8.41 1.76 5.80
CA ALA A 51 8.24 2.82 6.80
C ALA A 51 9.45 2.91 7.74
N GLU A 52 9.71 4.11 8.27
CA GLU A 52 10.77 4.30 9.29
C GLU A 52 10.55 3.44 10.55
N MET A 53 9.30 3.11 10.87
CA MET A 53 8.94 2.26 12.00
C MET A 53 9.34 0.79 11.78
N TYR A 54 9.31 0.29 10.54
CA TYR A 54 9.49 -1.13 10.27
C TYR A 54 10.90 -1.61 10.63
N GLY A 55 10.95 -2.48 11.66
CA GLY A 55 12.21 -2.92 12.21
C GLY A 55 13.12 -1.78 12.71
N SER A 56 12.57 -0.60 13.06
CA SER A 56 13.34 0.60 13.41
C SER A 56 14.30 1.04 12.29
N GLY A 57 13.80 1.08 11.06
CA GLY A 57 14.54 1.47 9.85
C GLY A 57 15.23 0.32 9.12
N ARG A 58 15.33 -0.88 9.70
CA ARG A 58 15.99 -2.04 9.05
C ARG A 58 15.28 -2.50 7.77
N SER A 59 13.97 -2.28 7.68
CA SER A 59 13.21 -2.56 6.47
C SER A 59 13.59 -1.59 5.33
N GLU A 60 13.77 -0.31 5.63
CA GLU A 60 14.26 0.67 4.64
C GLU A 60 15.70 0.36 4.19
N GLU A 61 16.58 -0.07 5.12
CA GLU A 61 17.93 -0.52 4.78
C GLU A 61 17.89 -1.76 3.86
N LEU A 62 17.00 -2.72 4.14
CA LEU A 62 16.80 -3.89 3.28
C LEU A 62 16.33 -3.49 1.87
N VAL A 63 15.38 -2.54 1.78
CA VAL A 63 14.94 -2.00 0.49
C VAL A 63 16.10 -1.35 -0.25
N GLY A 64 16.92 -0.53 0.44
CA GLY A 64 18.10 0.10 -0.15
C GLY A 64 19.11 -0.88 -0.72
N GLU A 65 19.30 -2.04 -0.07
CA GLU A 65 20.15 -3.13 -0.60
C GLU A 65 19.47 -3.85 -1.78
N ALA A 66 18.16 -4.10 -1.68
CA ALA A 66 17.44 -4.84 -2.71
C ALA A 66 17.36 -4.08 -4.05
N ILE A 67 17.28 -2.75 -4.00
CA ILE A 67 17.18 -1.92 -5.21
C ILE A 67 18.53 -1.52 -5.80
N GLU A 68 19.65 -1.91 -5.18
CA GLU A 68 20.98 -1.63 -5.68
C GLU A 68 21.16 -2.24 -7.08
N GLY A 69 21.57 -1.40 -8.05
CA GLY A 69 21.71 -1.79 -9.46
C GLY A 69 20.44 -1.65 -10.32
N PHE A 70 19.28 -1.37 -9.74
CA PHE A 70 18.09 -1.02 -10.50
C PHE A 70 18.04 0.47 -10.84
N ASP A 71 17.44 0.79 -11.97
CA ASP A 71 17.20 2.17 -12.40
C ASP A 71 16.19 2.84 -11.45
N ARG A 72 16.63 3.82 -10.67
CA ARG A 72 15.82 4.53 -9.67
C ARG A 72 14.55 5.15 -10.26
N GLU A 73 14.60 5.63 -11.51
CA GLU A 73 13.48 6.29 -12.17
C GLU A 73 12.35 5.31 -12.54
N LYS A 74 12.65 4.01 -12.59
CA LYS A 74 11.67 2.96 -12.84
C LYS A 74 11.02 2.42 -11.57
N LEU A 75 11.49 2.85 -10.39
CA LEU A 75 10.98 2.44 -9.10
C LEU A 75 10.03 3.50 -8.54
N PHE A 76 8.99 3.06 -7.85
CA PHE A 76 8.10 3.90 -7.08
C PHE A 76 8.25 3.57 -5.58
N LEU A 77 9.02 4.38 -4.87
CA LEU A 77 9.37 4.12 -3.48
C LEU A 77 8.47 4.89 -2.52
N VAL A 78 7.88 4.17 -1.59
CA VAL A 78 6.98 4.69 -0.57
C VAL A 78 7.59 4.46 0.81
N SER A 79 7.65 5.52 1.63
CA SER A 79 7.92 5.37 3.06
C SER A 79 6.92 6.20 3.88
N LYS A 80 7.00 6.10 5.22
CA LYS A 80 6.02 6.70 6.11
C LYS A 80 6.70 7.37 7.30
N VAL A 81 6.19 8.55 7.68
CA VAL A 81 6.58 9.25 8.90
C VAL A 81 5.71 8.85 10.08
N LEU A 82 6.32 8.54 11.21
CA LEU A 82 5.61 8.33 12.48
C LEU A 82 4.93 9.62 12.97
N PRO A 83 3.78 9.52 13.64
CA PRO A 83 3.11 10.69 14.21
C PRO A 83 3.98 11.53 15.15
N SER A 84 4.88 10.91 15.88
CA SER A 84 5.84 11.61 16.77
C SER A 84 6.82 12.50 15.99
N ASN A 85 7.08 12.18 14.72
CA ASN A 85 7.99 12.92 13.85
C ASN A 85 7.26 13.83 12.84
N ALA A 86 5.92 13.76 12.80
CA ALA A 86 5.09 14.48 11.82
C ALA A 86 4.86 15.95 12.21
N ASN A 87 5.89 16.63 12.69
CA ASN A 87 5.89 18.01 13.15
C ASN A 87 7.07 18.80 12.52
N ARG A 88 7.04 20.13 12.65
CA ARG A 88 8.02 21.04 12.02
C ARG A 88 9.46 20.79 12.48
N ALA A 89 9.67 20.33 13.70
CA ALA A 89 11.02 20.12 14.24
C ALA A 89 11.67 18.83 13.69
N ASP A 90 10.89 17.81 13.37
CA ASP A 90 11.38 16.45 13.18
C ASP A 90 11.13 15.87 11.79
N MET A 91 10.07 16.29 11.07
CA MET A 91 9.65 15.63 9.82
C MET A 91 10.73 15.62 8.75
N ARG A 92 11.42 16.73 8.55
CA ARG A 92 12.51 16.82 7.59
C ARG A 92 13.60 15.80 7.89
N ARG A 93 14.07 15.76 9.14
CA ARG A 93 15.09 14.82 9.60
C ARG A 93 14.64 13.36 9.44
N ALA A 94 13.37 13.05 9.74
CA ALA A 94 12.81 11.73 9.53
C ALA A 94 12.84 11.31 8.05
N CYS A 95 12.41 12.20 7.16
CA CYS A 95 12.45 11.97 5.71
C CYS A 95 13.88 11.77 5.18
N GLU A 96 14.82 12.64 5.56
CA GLU A 96 16.24 12.53 5.18
C GLU A 96 16.87 11.22 5.68
N ASN A 97 16.49 10.76 6.89
CA ASN A 97 16.94 9.48 7.42
C ASN A 97 16.37 8.30 6.62
N SER A 98 15.10 8.35 6.19
CA SER A 98 14.50 7.33 5.33
C SER A 98 15.20 7.26 3.97
N ILE A 99 15.43 8.41 3.33
CA ILE A 99 16.20 8.56 2.09
C ILE A 99 17.61 7.97 2.24
N LYS A 100 18.29 8.29 3.33
CA LYS A 100 19.64 7.78 3.61
C LYS A 100 19.67 6.27 3.80
N ARG A 101 18.71 5.69 4.58
CA ARG A 101 18.63 4.24 4.79
C ARG A 101 18.39 3.48 3.48
N MET A 102 17.53 4.01 2.62
CA MET A 102 17.27 3.44 1.29
C MET A 102 18.34 3.78 0.24
N LYS A 103 19.34 4.61 0.57
CA LYS A 103 20.43 5.02 -0.33
C LYS A 103 19.94 5.67 -1.63
N VAL A 104 18.90 6.48 -1.54
CA VAL A 104 18.29 7.20 -2.67
C VAL A 104 18.37 8.71 -2.47
N SER A 105 17.99 9.51 -3.47
CA SER A 105 17.97 10.97 -3.39
C SER A 105 16.58 11.56 -3.10
N TYR A 106 15.51 10.79 -3.31
CA TYR A 106 14.13 11.21 -3.08
C TYR A 106 13.21 10.00 -2.89
N LEU A 107 12.01 10.25 -2.34
CA LEU A 107 10.90 9.31 -2.31
C LEU A 107 9.82 9.72 -3.34
N ASP A 108 9.14 8.75 -3.94
CA ASP A 108 8.02 9.03 -4.85
C ASP A 108 6.76 9.40 -4.08
N LEU A 109 6.55 8.74 -2.94
CA LEU A 109 5.41 9.00 -2.06
C LEU A 109 5.85 8.88 -0.59
N TYR A 110 5.45 9.88 0.23
CA TYR A 110 5.70 9.87 1.66
C TYR A 110 4.39 9.97 2.41
N LEU A 111 4.11 9.04 3.31
CA LEU A 111 2.82 8.93 3.99
C LEU A 111 2.90 9.37 5.44
N TYR A 112 1.90 10.09 5.91
CA TYR A 112 1.62 10.23 7.34
C TYR A 112 1.03 8.91 7.84
N HIS A 113 1.76 8.18 8.71
CA HIS A 113 1.49 6.77 9.00
C HIS A 113 0.15 6.51 9.71
N TRP A 114 -0.26 7.41 10.62
CA TRP A 114 -1.59 7.50 11.22
C TRP A 114 -1.74 8.84 11.93
N ARG A 115 -2.96 9.18 12.27
CA ARG A 115 -3.29 10.42 12.98
C ARG A 115 -2.61 10.45 14.36
N GLY A 116 -1.90 11.53 14.67
CA GLY A 116 -1.25 11.79 15.97
C GLY A 116 -1.72 13.10 16.62
N GLY A 117 -0.95 13.58 17.57
CA GLY A 117 -1.26 14.80 18.32
C GLY A 117 -0.84 16.11 17.65
N THR A 118 0.03 16.08 16.64
CA THR A 118 0.41 17.28 15.88
C THR A 118 -0.81 17.82 15.12
N PRO A 119 -1.08 19.14 15.16
CA PRO A 119 -2.15 19.72 14.34
C PRO A 119 -2.00 19.32 12.87
N LEU A 120 -3.06 18.82 12.26
CA LEU A 120 -3.00 18.27 10.90
C LEU A 120 -2.52 19.32 9.87
N ARG A 121 -2.85 20.60 10.08
CA ARG A 121 -2.34 21.70 9.25
C ARG A 121 -0.81 21.76 9.26
N GLU A 122 -0.18 21.65 10.44
CA GLU A 122 1.27 21.68 10.56
C GLU A 122 1.91 20.50 9.83
N THR A 123 1.35 19.29 9.99
CA THR A 123 1.81 18.10 9.27
C THR A 123 1.73 18.29 7.75
N VAL A 124 0.62 18.85 7.24
CA VAL A 124 0.45 19.12 5.79
C VAL A 124 1.45 20.17 5.31
N GLU A 125 1.64 21.26 6.04
CA GLU A 125 2.63 22.29 5.70
C GLU A 125 4.04 21.69 5.59
N CYS A 126 4.43 20.83 6.54
CA CYS A 126 5.74 20.15 6.49
C CYS A 126 5.86 19.21 5.28
N LEU A 127 4.82 18.43 4.94
CA LEU A 127 4.81 17.57 3.75
C LEU A 127 4.96 18.38 2.46
N GLU A 128 4.27 19.52 2.34
CA GLU A 128 4.38 20.43 1.20
C GLU A 128 5.79 21.07 1.09
N GLU A 129 6.42 21.38 2.22
CA GLU A 129 7.82 21.84 2.25
C GLU A 129 8.76 20.76 1.70
N LEU A 130 8.60 19.48 2.08
CA LEU A 130 9.41 18.39 1.54
C LEU A 130 9.21 18.20 0.02
N VAL A 131 7.99 18.39 -0.50
CA VAL A 131 7.71 18.37 -1.94
C VAL A 131 8.45 19.52 -2.63
N LYS A 132 8.35 20.74 -2.10
CA LYS A 132 9.01 21.93 -2.65
C LYS A 132 10.54 21.80 -2.68
N GLU A 133 11.12 21.12 -1.70
CA GLU A 133 12.56 20.84 -1.62
C GLU A 133 12.99 19.67 -2.51
N GLY A 134 12.06 18.91 -3.07
CA GLY A 134 12.32 17.76 -3.92
C GLY A 134 12.77 16.50 -3.18
N LEU A 135 12.63 16.47 -1.84
CA LEU A 135 12.90 15.27 -1.04
C LEU A 135 11.84 14.19 -1.24
N ILE A 136 10.61 14.61 -1.53
CA ILE A 136 9.51 13.72 -1.93
C ILE A 136 8.83 14.26 -3.19
N LYS A 137 8.28 13.37 -4.03
CA LYS A 137 7.53 13.80 -5.23
C LYS A 137 6.07 14.09 -4.91
N SER A 138 5.51 13.38 -3.94
CA SER A 138 4.12 13.48 -3.52
C SER A 138 3.96 12.95 -2.09
N TRP A 139 2.81 13.22 -1.51
CA TRP A 139 2.48 12.73 -0.17
C TRP A 139 1.05 12.20 -0.09
N GLY A 140 0.79 11.46 0.97
CA GLY A 140 -0.51 10.92 1.31
C GLY A 140 -0.61 10.64 2.81
N VAL A 141 -1.66 9.94 3.18
CA VAL A 141 -1.93 9.54 4.56
C VAL A 141 -2.14 8.04 4.66
N SER A 142 -2.18 7.54 5.88
CA SER A 142 -2.51 6.15 6.17
C SER A 142 -3.40 6.09 7.41
N ASN A 143 -4.32 5.13 7.43
CA ASN A 143 -5.28 4.93 8.52
C ASN A 143 -6.15 6.15 8.83
N PHE A 144 -6.53 6.92 7.81
CA PHE A 144 -7.52 8.00 7.92
C PHE A 144 -8.90 7.46 7.57
N ASP A 145 -9.88 7.61 8.46
CA ASP A 145 -11.30 7.36 8.14
C ASP A 145 -11.89 8.58 7.42
N ILE A 146 -13.14 8.50 7.02
CA ILE A 146 -13.81 9.55 6.26
C ILE A 146 -13.77 10.91 6.98
N ASP A 147 -14.00 10.94 8.29
CA ASP A 147 -14.00 12.18 9.07
C ASP A 147 -12.60 12.84 9.07
N ASP A 148 -11.52 12.05 9.11
CA ASP A 148 -10.14 12.54 9.00
C ASP A 148 -9.83 13.06 7.59
N MET A 149 -10.34 12.39 6.55
CA MET A 149 -10.16 12.83 5.17
C MET A 149 -10.93 14.12 4.88
N GLU A 150 -12.12 14.29 5.42
CA GLU A 150 -12.90 15.54 5.31
C GLU A 150 -12.19 16.68 6.04
N GLU A 151 -11.66 16.46 7.26
CA GLU A 151 -10.84 17.45 7.95
C GLU A 151 -9.62 17.82 7.11
N LEU A 152 -8.90 16.83 6.57
CA LEU A 152 -7.73 17.05 5.72
C LEU A 152 -8.06 17.93 4.52
N TYR A 153 -9.18 17.69 3.84
CA TYR A 153 -9.58 18.43 2.66
C TYR A 153 -10.03 19.87 2.93
N ASN A 154 -10.35 20.20 4.18
CA ASN A 154 -10.67 21.54 4.63
C ASN A 154 -9.43 22.38 5.03
N ILE A 155 -8.22 21.78 5.02
CA ILE A 155 -6.97 22.49 5.30
C ILE A 155 -6.34 22.97 3.99
N PRO A 156 -5.64 24.14 3.99
CA PRO A 156 -4.83 24.56 2.84
C PRO A 156 -3.89 23.45 2.38
N ASN A 157 -3.86 23.20 1.07
CA ASN A 157 -3.10 22.12 0.42
C ASN A 157 -3.50 20.68 0.77
N GLY A 158 -4.47 20.45 1.66
CA GLY A 158 -4.92 19.10 2.02
C GLY A 158 -5.41 18.28 0.82
N LYS A 159 -5.94 18.97 -0.19
CA LYS A 159 -6.38 18.36 -1.48
C LYS A 159 -5.22 17.82 -2.33
N ASN A 160 -3.96 18.11 -1.98
CA ASN A 160 -2.79 17.54 -2.64
C ASN A 160 -2.49 16.10 -2.17
N CYS A 161 -3.21 15.59 -1.18
CA CYS A 161 -3.11 14.20 -0.73
C CYS A 161 -3.42 13.25 -1.89
N MET A 162 -2.45 12.40 -2.29
CA MET A 162 -2.57 11.48 -3.42
C MET A 162 -3.22 10.15 -3.06
N VAL A 163 -2.93 9.67 -1.84
CA VAL A 163 -3.22 8.30 -1.42
C VAL A 163 -3.67 8.29 0.03
N ASN A 164 -4.65 7.44 0.34
CA ASN A 164 -4.89 6.98 1.70
C ASN A 164 -4.60 5.47 1.76
N GLN A 165 -3.63 5.07 2.60
CA GLN A 165 -3.26 3.67 2.77
C GLN A 165 -4.02 3.08 3.95
N VAL A 166 -4.94 2.15 3.68
CA VAL A 166 -5.78 1.51 4.70
C VAL A 166 -5.88 0.01 4.50
N LEU A 167 -6.27 -0.71 5.55
CA LEU A 167 -6.52 -2.14 5.49
C LEU A 167 -7.73 -2.42 4.59
N TYR A 168 -7.53 -3.27 3.59
CA TYR A 168 -8.62 -3.66 2.69
C TYR A 168 -8.36 -5.01 2.02
N HIS A 169 -9.30 -5.91 2.14
CA HIS A 169 -9.30 -7.23 1.47
C HIS A 169 -10.73 -7.83 1.48
N THR A 170 -10.93 -8.93 0.80
CA THR A 170 -12.25 -9.60 0.68
C THR A 170 -12.98 -9.84 1.99
N GLY A 171 -12.28 -10.05 3.09
CA GLY A 171 -12.86 -10.26 4.43
C GLY A 171 -12.87 -9.03 5.33
N SER A 172 -12.42 -7.85 4.85
CA SER A 172 -12.45 -6.57 5.55
C SER A 172 -12.82 -5.49 4.55
N ARG A 173 -14.10 -5.17 4.47
CA ARG A 173 -14.71 -4.33 3.44
C ARG A 173 -15.37 -3.06 3.97
N GLY A 174 -15.24 -2.77 5.27
CA GLY A 174 -15.93 -1.65 5.93
C GLY A 174 -15.76 -0.31 5.23
N ILE A 175 -14.60 -0.06 4.61
CA ILE A 175 -14.33 1.17 3.85
C ILE A 175 -15.24 1.36 2.61
N GLU A 176 -15.84 0.30 2.08
CA GLU A 176 -16.71 0.36 0.89
C GLU A 176 -18.01 1.14 1.14
N TYR A 177 -18.42 1.31 2.40
CA TYR A 177 -19.66 2.02 2.72
C TYR A 177 -19.56 3.55 2.50
N SER A 178 -18.47 4.16 2.93
CA SER A 178 -18.31 5.63 2.88
C SER A 178 -16.93 6.08 2.41
N LEU A 179 -15.85 5.55 3.00
CA LEU A 179 -14.50 6.05 2.74
C LEU A 179 -14.07 5.83 1.28
N LEU A 180 -14.22 4.61 0.76
CA LEU A 180 -13.81 4.30 -0.62
C LEU A 180 -14.61 5.08 -1.68
N PRO A 181 -15.95 5.20 -1.61
CA PRO A 181 -16.70 6.09 -2.49
C PRO A 181 -16.23 7.54 -2.43
N TRP A 182 -16.01 8.08 -1.22
CA TRP A 182 -15.51 9.43 -1.03
C TRP A 182 -14.12 9.62 -1.67
N MET A 183 -13.22 8.64 -1.48
CA MET A 183 -11.87 8.68 -2.08
C MET A 183 -11.93 8.70 -3.61
N ILE A 184 -12.82 7.89 -4.21
CA ILE A 184 -13.01 7.85 -5.67
C ILE A 184 -13.52 9.19 -6.19
N GLU A 185 -14.52 9.77 -5.52
CA GLU A 185 -15.10 11.07 -5.88
C GLU A 185 -14.06 12.22 -5.80
N ASN A 186 -13.16 12.16 -4.83
CA ASN A 186 -12.13 13.18 -4.61
C ASN A 186 -10.79 12.87 -5.28
N ASP A 187 -10.74 11.86 -6.15
CA ASP A 187 -9.54 11.39 -6.86
C ASP A 187 -8.35 11.10 -5.91
N VAL A 188 -8.64 10.50 -4.75
CA VAL A 188 -7.65 9.94 -3.83
C VAL A 188 -7.55 8.44 -4.08
N ASN A 189 -6.35 7.94 -4.36
CA ASN A 189 -6.17 6.52 -4.61
C ASN A 189 -6.12 5.73 -3.31
N LEU A 190 -6.72 4.54 -3.32
CA LEU A 190 -6.57 3.58 -2.24
C LEU A 190 -5.23 2.84 -2.37
N MET A 191 -4.44 2.79 -1.30
CA MET A 191 -3.35 1.82 -1.17
C MET A 191 -3.76 0.79 -0.11
N SER A 192 -3.96 -0.45 -0.54
CA SER A 192 -4.48 -1.52 0.29
C SER A 192 -3.33 -2.26 0.97
N TYR A 193 -3.17 -2.10 2.29
CA TYR A 193 -2.27 -2.95 3.04
C TYR A 193 -2.99 -4.21 3.55
N CYS A 194 -2.24 -5.28 3.85
CA CYS A 194 -2.75 -6.61 4.17
C CYS A 194 -3.78 -7.16 3.17
N PRO A 195 -3.61 -7.00 1.83
CA PRO A 195 -4.63 -7.37 0.84
C PRO A 195 -4.95 -8.88 0.82
N LEU A 196 -4.12 -9.71 1.46
CA LEU A 196 -4.28 -11.17 1.60
C LEU A 196 -4.66 -11.58 3.03
N ALA A 197 -5.17 -10.67 3.85
CA ALA A 197 -5.23 -10.76 5.30
C ALA A 197 -3.85 -11.04 5.92
N GLN A 198 -3.61 -10.66 7.18
CA GLN A 198 -2.26 -10.77 7.72
C GLN A 198 -1.94 -12.18 8.19
N ALA A 199 -2.67 -12.69 9.14
CA ALA A 199 -2.46 -14.00 9.77
C ALA A 199 -3.69 -14.44 10.55
N GLY A 200 -3.61 -15.62 11.18
CA GLY A 200 -4.63 -16.08 12.11
C GLY A 200 -5.85 -16.72 11.48
N SER A 201 -6.98 -16.65 12.18
CA SER A 201 -8.23 -17.33 11.81
C SER A 201 -8.87 -16.74 10.57
N LEU A 202 -8.87 -15.41 10.44
CA LEU A 202 -9.42 -14.72 9.27
C LEU A 202 -8.70 -15.14 7.98
N ARG A 203 -7.37 -15.11 7.98
CA ARG A 203 -6.59 -15.57 6.81
C ARG A 203 -6.90 -17.03 6.48
N ARG A 204 -6.93 -17.91 7.48
CA ARG A 204 -7.29 -19.34 7.26
C ARG A 204 -8.71 -19.48 6.69
N GLY A 205 -9.66 -18.68 7.16
CA GLY A 205 -11.03 -18.66 6.65
C GLY A 205 -11.08 -18.29 5.16
N LEU A 206 -10.36 -17.23 4.77
CA LEU A 206 -10.29 -16.79 3.38
C LEU A 206 -9.67 -17.87 2.47
N PHE A 207 -8.51 -18.40 2.84
CA PHE A 207 -7.81 -19.43 2.05
C PHE A 207 -8.54 -20.79 2.03
N ASN A 208 -9.48 -21.02 2.95
CA ASN A 208 -10.35 -22.20 2.95
C ASN A 208 -11.71 -21.97 2.28
N SER A 209 -12.01 -20.75 1.82
CA SER A 209 -13.26 -20.42 1.15
C SER A 209 -13.46 -21.24 -0.12
N GLU A 210 -14.55 -22.02 -0.17
CA GLU A 210 -14.90 -22.83 -1.34
C GLU A 210 -15.22 -21.95 -2.56
N VAL A 211 -15.75 -20.76 -2.35
CA VAL A 211 -16.02 -19.79 -3.43
C VAL A 211 -14.72 -19.33 -4.06
N LEU A 212 -13.76 -18.86 -3.26
CA LEU A 212 -12.47 -18.40 -3.78
C LEU A 212 -11.70 -19.55 -4.46
N LYS A 213 -11.77 -20.78 -3.93
CA LYS A 213 -11.16 -21.96 -4.56
C LYS A 213 -11.79 -22.30 -5.91
N LYS A 214 -13.14 -22.21 -6.02
CA LYS A 214 -13.84 -22.44 -7.29
C LYS A 214 -13.46 -21.41 -8.34
N ILE A 215 -13.37 -20.13 -7.95
CA ILE A 215 -12.93 -19.06 -8.85
C ILE A 215 -11.48 -19.29 -9.28
N ALA A 216 -10.58 -19.61 -8.35
CA ALA A 216 -9.18 -19.92 -8.65
C ALA A 216 -9.07 -21.07 -9.65
N LYS A 217 -9.86 -22.14 -9.46
CA LYS A 217 -9.93 -23.27 -10.42
C LYS A 217 -10.46 -22.85 -11.80
N LYS A 218 -11.51 -22.02 -11.84
CA LYS A 218 -12.10 -21.50 -13.10
C LYS A 218 -11.06 -20.74 -13.93
N HIS A 219 -10.24 -19.92 -13.26
CA HIS A 219 -9.21 -19.08 -13.90
C HIS A 219 -7.82 -19.72 -13.96
N GLU A 220 -7.70 -21.01 -13.60
CA GLU A 220 -6.43 -21.77 -13.60
C GLU A 220 -5.31 -21.02 -12.83
N CYS A 221 -5.66 -20.38 -11.70
CA CYS A 221 -4.76 -19.56 -10.91
C CYS A 221 -4.78 -19.91 -9.42
N ASP A 222 -3.88 -19.31 -8.64
CA ASP A 222 -3.87 -19.46 -7.18
C ASP A 222 -4.93 -18.55 -6.52
N ILE A 223 -5.44 -18.98 -5.36
CA ILE A 223 -6.40 -18.21 -4.56
C ILE A 223 -5.88 -16.80 -4.19
N THR A 224 -4.57 -16.68 -4.00
CA THR A 224 -3.88 -15.41 -3.76
C THR A 224 -4.09 -14.44 -4.92
N GLN A 225 -4.03 -14.97 -6.16
CA GLN A 225 -4.22 -14.18 -7.37
C GLN A 225 -5.67 -13.70 -7.50
N VAL A 226 -6.65 -14.55 -7.16
CA VAL A 226 -8.06 -14.15 -7.09
C VAL A 226 -8.27 -12.99 -6.11
N MET A 227 -7.71 -13.11 -4.89
CA MET A 227 -7.86 -12.08 -3.86
C MET A 227 -7.21 -10.75 -4.26
N LEU A 228 -6.03 -10.79 -4.88
CA LEU A 228 -5.34 -9.59 -5.34
C LEU A 228 -6.02 -8.98 -6.57
N ALA A 229 -6.47 -9.77 -7.53
CA ALA A 229 -7.24 -9.30 -8.69
C ALA A 229 -8.55 -8.63 -8.25
N TRP A 230 -9.25 -9.22 -7.27
CA TRP A 230 -10.41 -8.61 -6.65
C TRP A 230 -10.07 -7.27 -5.99
N ASN A 231 -8.94 -7.19 -5.29
CA ASN A 231 -8.53 -5.98 -4.57
C ASN A 231 -8.31 -4.79 -5.52
N ILE A 232 -7.66 -5.02 -6.67
CA ILE A 232 -7.33 -3.97 -7.66
C ILE A 232 -8.41 -3.74 -8.72
N ARG A 233 -9.58 -4.40 -8.63
CA ARG A 233 -10.63 -4.44 -9.66
C ARG A 233 -11.18 -3.08 -10.11
N ASN A 234 -11.10 -2.07 -9.25
CA ASN A 234 -11.67 -0.74 -9.52
C ASN A 234 -10.76 0.21 -10.30
N GLY A 235 -9.52 -0.20 -10.60
CA GLY A 235 -8.53 0.63 -11.31
C GLY A 235 -8.03 1.86 -10.52
N LYS A 236 -8.41 2.00 -9.24
CA LYS A 236 -8.02 3.09 -8.33
C LYS A 236 -7.29 2.58 -7.08
N THR A 237 -7.13 1.27 -6.96
CA THR A 237 -6.52 0.61 -5.81
C THR A 237 -5.14 0.07 -6.18
N ILE A 238 -4.17 0.35 -5.31
CA ILE A 238 -2.83 -0.24 -5.32
C ILE A 238 -2.78 -1.26 -4.18
N ALA A 239 -2.56 -2.53 -4.47
CA ALA A 239 -2.42 -3.56 -3.45
C ALA A 239 -0.93 -3.81 -3.15
N ILE A 240 -0.57 -3.88 -1.87
CA ILE A 240 0.81 -4.05 -1.41
C ILE A 240 0.98 -5.33 -0.57
N PRO A 241 0.81 -6.52 -1.17
CA PRO A 241 1.04 -7.77 -0.47
C PRO A 241 2.48 -7.87 0.02
N ARG A 242 2.67 -8.39 1.24
CA ARG A 242 3.99 -8.59 1.85
C ARG A 242 4.43 -10.04 1.77
N THR A 243 5.64 -10.26 1.27
CA THR A 243 6.32 -11.55 1.37
C THR A 243 7.84 -11.38 1.32
N GLY A 244 8.56 -12.21 2.05
CA GLY A 244 10.02 -12.39 1.94
C GLY A 244 10.37 -13.69 1.21
N ASN A 245 9.47 -14.26 0.43
CA ASN A 245 9.64 -15.52 -0.29
C ASN A 245 9.42 -15.32 -1.79
N LYS A 246 10.42 -15.65 -2.58
CA LYS A 246 10.42 -15.53 -4.06
C LYS A 246 9.22 -16.21 -4.72
N VAL A 247 8.84 -17.41 -4.28
CA VAL A 247 7.71 -18.16 -4.87
C VAL A 247 6.41 -17.41 -4.63
N HIS A 248 6.20 -16.89 -3.43
CA HIS A 248 5.02 -16.08 -3.13
C HIS A 248 5.01 -14.75 -3.91
N THR A 249 6.19 -14.15 -4.15
CA THR A 249 6.29 -12.94 -4.99
C THR A 249 5.83 -13.24 -6.42
N ILE A 250 6.24 -14.36 -7.00
CA ILE A 250 5.82 -14.80 -8.35
C ILE A 250 4.30 -15.00 -8.38
N LEU A 251 3.73 -15.65 -7.36
CA LEU A 251 2.27 -15.83 -7.25
C LEU A 251 1.55 -14.49 -7.17
N ASN A 252 2.02 -13.56 -6.34
CA ASN A 252 1.43 -12.23 -6.22
C ASN A 252 1.46 -11.47 -7.54
N ALA A 253 2.60 -11.49 -8.25
CA ALA A 253 2.75 -10.85 -9.55
C ALA A 253 1.80 -11.44 -10.61
N GLY A 254 1.49 -12.72 -10.50
CA GLY A 254 0.55 -13.41 -11.40
C GLY A 254 -0.87 -12.85 -11.37
N ALA A 255 -1.27 -12.17 -10.28
CA ALA A 255 -2.57 -11.54 -10.17
C ALA A 255 -2.82 -10.46 -11.24
N ASP A 256 -1.77 -9.86 -11.78
CA ASP A 256 -1.85 -8.89 -12.88
C ASP A 256 -2.49 -9.46 -14.17
N LYS A 257 -2.49 -10.77 -14.31
CA LYS A 257 -3.05 -11.49 -15.47
C LYS A 257 -4.41 -12.14 -15.17
N THR A 258 -4.85 -12.10 -13.91
CA THR A 258 -6.11 -12.72 -13.49
C THR A 258 -7.25 -11.72 -13.70
N SER A 259 -8.17 -12.05 -14.62
CA SER A 259 -9.34 -11.21 -14.92
C SER A 259 -10.59 -11.89 -14.36
N LEU A 260 -11.18 -11.29 -13.33
CA LEU A 260 -12.44 -11.73 -12.73
C LEU A 260 -13.62 -11.14 -13.51
N ASP A 261 -14.70 -11.92 -13.67
CA ASP A 261 -15.93 -11.46 -14.30
C ASP A 261 -17.03 -11.12 -13.27
N GLU A 262 -18.18 -10.64 -13.74
CA GLU A 262 -19.31 -10.25 -12.89
C GLU A 262 -19.85 -11.39 -12.03
N ASP A 263 -19.82 -12.61 -12.53
CA ASP A 263 -20.32 -13.77 -11.77
C ASP A 263 -19.35 -14.13 -10.65
N ASP A 264 -18.04 -13.94 -10.84
CA ASP A 264 -17.03 -14.09 -9.79
C ASP A 264 -17.25 -13.04 -8.69
N PHE A 265 -17.50 -11.79 -9.05
CA PHE A 265 -17.78 -10.73 -8.06
C PHE A 265 -19.06 -11.02 -7.28
N LYS A 266 -20.15 -11.43 -7.94
CA LYS A 266 -21.40 -11.84 -7.28
C LYS A 266 -21.18 -13.03 -6.34
N ALA A 267 -20.38 -14.00 -6.75
CA ALA A 267 -20.06 -15.17 -5.94
C ALA A 267 -19.25 -14.76 -4.68
N ILE A 268 -18.26 -13.87 -4.83
CA ILE A 268 -17.51 -13.32 -3.70
C ILE A 268 -18.43 -12.54 -2.76
N ASP A 269 -19.28 -11.66 -3.28
CA ASP A 269 -20.21 -10.83 -2.52
C ASP A 269 -21.25 -11.66 -1.74
N SER A 270 -21.61 -12.84 -2.24
CA SER A 270 -22.54 -13.76 -1.54
C SER A 270 -21.97 -14.34 -0.24
N VAL A 271 -20.64 -14.42 -0.11
CA VAL A 271 -19.95 -14.97 1.07
C VAL A 271 -19.28 -13.87 1.89
N PHE A 272 -18.69 -12.89 1.22
CA PHE A 272 -18.04 -11.72 1.82
C PHE A 272 -18.88 -10.48 1.51
N THR A 273 -20.00 -10.35 2.21
CA THR A 273 -21.01 -9.33 1.94
C THR A 273 -20.46 -7.91 2.10
N PRO A 274 -20.72 -7.00 1.13
CA PRO A 274 -20.41 -5.59 1.32
C PRO A 274 -21.09 -4.99 2.55
N PRO A 275 -20.50 -3.98 3.20
CA PRO A 275 -21.08 -3.38 4.40
C PRO A 275 -22.41 -2.67 4.10
N ALA A 276 -23.41 -2.88 4.95
CA ALA A 276 -24.71 -2.21 4.88
C ALA A 276 -24.79 -0.92 5.72
N ARG A 277 -23.75 -0.63 6.49
CA ARG A 277 -23.63 0.55 7.36
C ARG A 277 -22.16 0.93 7.53
N LYS A 278 -21.90 2.16 8.05
CA LYS A 278 -20.54 2.57 8.43
C LYS A 278 -20.02 1.63 9.54
N GLU A 279 -18.83 1.12 9.33
CA GLU A 279 -18.06 0.35 10.29
C GLU A 279 -16.81 1.13 10.67
N PRO A 280 -16.26 0.97 11.89
CA PRO A 280 -14.97 1.53 12.24
C PRO A 280 -13.90 1.05 11.26
N LEU A 281 -12.90 1.89 11.01
CA LEU A 281 -11.77 1.51 10.17
C LEU A 281 -11.01 0.34 10.82
N ASP A 282 -10.85 -0.74 10.08
CA ASP A 282 -9.98 -1.84 10.49
C ASP A 282 -8.52 -1.38 10.42
N ILE A 283 -7.79 -1.59 11.50
CA ILE A 283 -6.38 -1.25 11.63
C ILE A 283 -5.58 -2.43 12.18
N GLN A 284 -4.26 -2.43 11.97
CA GLN A 284 -3.33 -3.45 12.48
C GLN A 284 -2.20 -2.80 13.26
#